data_17be2f44fcf08d319151f56c19d75de2
#
_entry.id   17be2f44fcf08d319151f56c19d75de2
#
_cell.length_a   1.000
_cell.length_b   1.000
_cell.length_c   1.000
_cell.angle_alpha   90.00
_cell.angle_beta   90.00
_cell.angle_gamma   90.00
#
_symmetry.space_group_name_H-M   'P 1'
#
loop_
_entity.id
_entity.type
_entity.pdbx_description
1 polymer ?
#
loop_
_entity_poly.entity_id
_entity_poly.type
_entity_poly.pdbx_seq_one_letter_code
_entity_poly.pdbx_strand_id
1 'polypeptide(L)'
;MRDGDLTYDDFLQRLNIQDVLIDAGYHLNRRDGLRYPSYVRLDSDGRRIRGDKFIVTQQGKCCFHAQQQKVYNIISFIKEHPHFFTEYHAGMSPDRLVNLVCNRLLNIPVTERKTRIVNPKRDVKPFDIADYDIHKFNPQNRETQKKFYPYFKSRGIDLYTQYAFHRHFYLATKHREDGATYTNLSFPLTLPKGDGAIVGLEERGRARMDGSGSYKGKAAGSNSSEGLGIASPARTSLTSAKHIYWFESAYDAMAYYQLHQAQNKDLRKAVFISTGGAPSQQQFIGAIKATPHASHHLCFDQDRAGQVYAIHFALTHAGWNFSTCLSQTGRLIVQNNSEDYSQYEIELEPFNFEKITAILGINDAKQNLKNGERDDMGIGDGYLQEMRMVCMDEYEMARDEGSASEEELEKMRSNLEAIEKAIDASISGPEATGCILYESAAEGYKDWNDQLLGKRIKPEKDNLDDWEISGKATLNHALSDLPEVNPEHIRNGLYDEADHEAVRKRLERADRVIFSFETNDQGMSDKGFQEMYKIREELARLEVDITNSLSGMREDFHSRFHR
;
A
#
# COMPACT_ATOMS: atom_id res chain seq x y z
N MET A 1 26.79 -16.68 25.71
CA MET A 1 26.06 -15.50 26.20
C MET A 1 26.66 -15.14 27.54
N ARG A 2 26.99 -13.89 27.77
CA ARG A 2 27.38 -13.42 29.10
C ARG A 2 26.10 -13.32 29.93
N ASP A 3 26.16 -13.70 31.21
CA ASP A 3 25.04 -13.50 32.14
C ASP A 3 24.66 -12.01 32.14
N GLY A 4 23.44 -11.68 31.64
CA GLY A 4 22.95 -10.32 31.51
C GLY A 4 22.70 -9.84 30.10
N ASP A 5 23.04 -10.58 29.05
CA ASP A 5 22.74 -10.22 27.66
C ASP A 5 21.24 -10.41 27.39
N LEU A 6 20.60 -9.34 26.84
CA LEU A 6 19.19 -9.39 26.45
C LEU A 6 19.00 -10.29 25.23
N THR A 7 17.94 -11.09 25.25
CA THR A 7 17.53 -11.97 24.16
C THR A 7 16.61 -11.24 23.17
N TYR A 8 16.33 -11.85 22.03
CA TYR A 8 15.33 -11.34 21.08
C TYR A 8 13.93 -11.25 21.68
N ASP A 9 13.57 -12.19 22.57
CA ASP A 9 12.28 -12.15 23.27
C ASP A 9 12.20 -10.95 24.21
N ASP A 10 13.29 -10.61 24.90
CA ASP A 10 13.37 -9.41 25.73
C ASP A 10 13.17 -8.14 24.89
N PHE A 11 13.77 -8.05 23.70
CA PHE A 11 13.57 -6.93 22.79
C PHE A 11 12.11 -6.84 22.31
N LEU A 12 11.52 -7.95 21.89
CA LEU A 12 10.12 -8.00 21.44
C LEU A 12 9.12 -7.65 22.55
N GLN A 13 9.44 -7.98 23.80
CA GLN A 13 8.60 -7.64 24.96
C GLN A 13 8.72 -6.16 25.36
N ARG A 14 9.94 -5.62 25.37
CA ARG A 14 10.27 -4.33 25.97
C ARG A 14 10.19 -3.16 25.00
N LEU A 15 10.37 -3.38 23.69
CA LEU A 15 10.31 -2.36 22.66
C LEU A 15 8.95 -2.37 21.93
N ASN A 16 8.65 -1.23 21.31
CA ASN A 16 7.52 -1.06 20.42
C ASN A 16 8.04 -0.78 19.00
N ILE A 17 7.41 -1.35 17.98
CA ILE A 17 7.80 -1.14 16.58
C ILE A 17 7.73 0.34 16.17
N GLN A 18 6.88 1.14 16.81
CA GLN A 18 6.79 2.57 16.60
C GLN A 18 8.10 3.29 16.96
N ASP A 19 8.77 2.87 18.04
CA ASP A 19 10.06 3.44 18.45
C ASP A 19 11.13 3.14 17.39
N VAL A 20 11.11 1.93 16.83
CA VAL A 20 12.05 1.51 15.77
C VAL A 20 11.77 2.24 14.46
N LEU A 21 10.50 2.43 14.07
CA LEU A 21 10.13 3.19 12.89
C LEU A 21 10.55 4.66 12.99
N ILE A 22 10.36 5.28 14.17
CA ILE A 22 10.80 6.65 14.41
C ILE A 22 12.31 6.77 14.30
N ASP A 23 13.03 5.83 14.89
CA ASP A 23 14.50 5.77 14.84
C ASP A 23 15.03 5.56 13.41
N ALA A 24 14.31 4.78 12.61
CA ALA A 24 14.57 4.58 11.19
C ALA A 24 14.20 5.79 10.30
N GLY A 25 13.79 6.92 10.90
CA GLY A 25 13.47 8.17 10.18
C GLY A 25 12.03 8.25 9.66
N TYR A 26 11.13 7.39 10.13
CA TYR A 26 9.71 7.48 9.79
C TYR A 26 8.96 8.41 10.74
N HIS A 27 7.99 9.13 10.20
CA HIS A 27 7.15 10.06 10.92
C HIS A 27 5.71 9.55 10.99
N LEU A 28 5.04 9.78 12.12
CA LEU A 28 3.63 9.44 12.28
C LEU A 28 2.79 10.20 11.25
N ASN A 29 2.09 9.45 10.40
CA ASN A 29 1.15 10.02 9.43
C ASN A 29 -0.23 10.21 10.06
N ARG A 30 -0.51 11.40 10.56
CA ARG A 30 -1.77 11.72 11.24
C ARG A 30 -2.98 11.76 10.31
N ARG A 31 -2.78 11.85 8.98
CA ARG A 31 -3.87 11.88 7.99
C ARG A 31 -4.65 10.58 7.88
N ASP A 32 -4.02 9.44 8.17
CA ASP A 32 -4.68 8.13 8.09
C ASP A 32 -5.50 7.80 9.35
N GLY A 33 -5.59 8.73 10.30
CA GLY A 33 -6.22 8.54 11.58
C GLY A 33 -5.37 7.73 12.56
N LEU A 34 -5.82 7.64 13.81
CA LEU A 34 -5.06 7.03 14.90
C LEU A 34 -5.46 5.58 15.21
N ARG A 35 -6.49 5.08 14.53
CA ARG A 35 -6.97 3.71 14.77
C ARG A 35 -5.95 2.64 14.36
N TYR A 36 -5.28 2.88 13.22
CA TYR A 36 -4.16 2.09 12.73
C TYR A 36 -3.05 3.07 12.38
N PRO A 37 -2.19 3.44 13.34
CA PRO A 37 -1.18 4.45 13.11
C PRO A 37 -0.29 4.04 11.95
N SER A 38 -0.13 4.93 11.00
CA SER A 38 0.79 4.73 9.90
C SER A 38 2.00 5.65 10.01
N TYR A 39 3.11 5.18 9.53
CA TYR A 39 4.39 5.88 9.55
C TYR A 39 4.89 6.02 8.13
N VAL A 40 5.34 7.21 7.76
CA VAL A 40 5.81 7.57 6.41
C VAL A 40 7.16 8.24 6.50
N ARG A 41 7.94 8.15 5.43
CA ARG A 41 9.17 8.93 5.28
C ARG A 41 8.88 10.22 4.54
N LEU A 42 9.69 11.22 4.86
CA LEU A 42 9.69 12.50 4.18
C LEU A 42 10.97 12.62 3.35
N ASP A 43 10.87 13.20 2.17
CA ASP A 43 12.02 13.59 1.35
C ASP A 43 12.72 14.83 1.91
N SER A 44 13.76 15.32 1.22
CA SER A 44 14.50 16.53 1.59
C SER A 44 13.63 17.79 1.66
N ASP A 45 12.52 17.79 0.91
CA ASP A 45 11.57 18.91 0.86
C ASP A 45 10.45 18.76 1.89
N GLY A 46 10.50 17.68 2.70
CA GLY A 46 9.50 17.36 3.71
C GLY A 46 8.19 16.81 3.15
N ARG A 47 8.17 16.42 1.87
CA ARG A 47 7.02 15.75 1.27
C ARG A 47 7.05 14.27 1.59
N ARG A 48 5.87 13.66 1.69
CA ARG A 48 5.80 12.21 1.90
C ARG A 48 6.31 11.47 0.67
N ILE A 49 7.24 10.56 0.90
CA ILE A 49 7.65 9.59 -0.11
C ILE A 49 6.46 8.66 -0.33
N ARG A 50 5.82 8.77 -1.51
CA ARG A 50 4.67 7.94 -1.85
C ARG A 50 5.08 6.48 -1.92
N GLY A 51 4.24 5.63 -1.33
CA GLY A 51 4.47 4.20 -1.35
C GLY A 51 5.32 3.66 -0.19
N ASP A 52 6.10 4.48 0.49
CA ASP A 52 6.87 4.08 1.67
C ASP A 52 6.06 4.36 2.94
N LYS A 53 5.16 3.41 3.26
CA LYS A 53 4.25 3.53 4.39
C LYS A 53 4.14 2.22 5.17
N PHE A 54 4.38 2.30 6.48
CA PHE A 54 4.16 1.21 7.42
C PHE A 54 2.92 1.48 8.28
N ILE A 55 2.07 0.49 8.41
CA ILE A 55 0.86 0.53 9.26
C ILE A 55 1.14 -0.32 10.49
N VAL A 56 1.05 0.28 11.67
CA VAL A 56 1.31 -0.41 12.93
C VAL A 56 0.13 -1.30 13.30
N THR A 57 0.42 -2.54 13.64
CA THR A 57 -0.54 -3.60 13.98
C THR A 57 -0.16 -4.27 15.30
N GLN A 58 -1.02 -5.17 15.77
CA GLN A 58 -0.76 -5.99 16.97
C GLN A 58 -0.28 -5.18 18.19
N GLN A 59 -0.97 -4.06 18.45
CA GLN A 59 -0.67 -3.20 19.61
C GLN A 59 0.78 -2.70 19.65
N GLY A 60 1.36 -2.44 18.47
CA GLY A 60 2.72 -1.94 18.36
C GLY A 60 3.80 -3.02 18.36
N LYS A 61 3.45 -4.30 18.24
CA LYS A 61 4.44 -5.39 18.13
C LYS A 61 4.90 -5.62 16.70
N CYS A 62 4.06 -5.29 15.72
CA CYS A 62 4.35 -5.47 14.31
C CYS A 62 3.95 -4.23 13.50
N CYS A 63 4.55 -4.08 12.33
CA CYS A 63 4.09 -3.17 11.30
C CYS A 63 3.91 -3.92 9.97
N PHE A 64 3.02 -3.38 9.14
CA PHE A 64 2.69 -3.91 7.82
C PHE A 64 3.08 -2.88 6.76
N HIS A 65 3.87 -3.29 5.78
CA HIS A 65 4.21 -2.46 4.64
C HIS A 65 3.20 -2.69 3.51
N ALA A 66 2.44 -1.66 3.16
CA ALA A 66 1.31 -1.79 2.24
C ALA A 66 1.71 -2.28 0.83
N GLN A 67 2.88 -1.88 0.32
CA GLN A 67 3.34 -2.28 -1.01
C GLN A 67 3.99 -3.66 -1.02
N GLN A 68 4.79 -3.97 0.00
CA GLN A 68 5.48 -5.27 0.09
C GLN A 68 4.55 -6.39 0.58
N GLN A 69 3.38 -6.03 1.07
CA GLN A 69 2.42 -6.98 1.68
C GLN A 69 3.05 -7.85 2.78
N LYS A 70 4.04 -7.30 3.47
CA LYS A 70 4.84 -8.01 4.46
C LYS A 70 4.64 -7.42 5.85
N VAL A 71 4.54 -8.32 6.83
CA VAL A 71 4.47 -7.97 8.26
C VAL A 71 5.87 -8.09 8.85
N TYR A 72 6.28 -7.06 9.56
CA TYR A 72 7.57 -7.00 10.24
C TYR A 72 7.36 -6.90 11.75
N ASN A 73 8.07 -7.69 12.52
CA ASN A 73 8.36 -7.40 13.91
C ASN A 73 9.65 -6.57 14.01
N ILE A 74 10.03 -6.16 15.21
CA ILE A 74 11.22 -5.34 15.46
C ILE A 74 12.48 -5.98 14.84
N ILE A 75 12.66 -7.29 15.05
CA ILE A 75 13.86 -8.01 14.62
C ILE A 75 13.95 -8.09 13.09
N SER A 76 12.84 -8.52 12.45
CA SER A 76 12.80 -8.65 10.99
C SER A 76 12.90 -7.29 10.30
N PHE A 77 12.31 -6.23 10.89
CA PHE A 77 12.41 -4.89 10.35
C PHE A 77 13.87 -4.40 10.32
N ILE A 78 14.59 -4.51 11.43
CA ILE A 78 16.01 -4.07 11.52
C ILE A 78 16.89 -4.88 10.57
N LYS A 79 16.69 -6.21 10.50
CA LYS A 79 17.48 -7.08 9.63
C LYS A 79 17.31 -6.77 8.14
N GLU A 80 16.10 -6.44 7.72
CA GLU A 80 15.77 -6.20 6.32
C GLU A 80 15.97 -4.74 5.87
N HIS A 81 16.08 -3.82 6.82
CA HIS A 81 16.28 -2.40 6.53
C HIS A 81 17.53 -1.84 7.24
N PRO A 82 18.72 -2.49 7.09
CA PRO A 82 19.90 -2.15 7.86
C PRO A 82 20.37 -0.70 7.63
N HIS A 83 20.21 -0.20 6.40
CA HIS A 83 20.65 1.13 6.01
C HIS A 83 19.90 2.29 6.68
N PHE A 84 18.81 2.02 7.37
CA PHE A 84 18.07 3.04 8.12
C PHE A 84 18.65 3.34 9.50
N PHE A 85 19.64 2.56 9.93
CA PHE A 85 20.22 2.67 11.28
C PHE A 85 21.65 3.16 11.22
N THR A 86 21.97 4.12 12.09
CA THR A 86 23.32 4.74 12.15
C THR A 86 24.43 3.79 12.52
N GLU A 87 24.09 2.69 13.19
CA GLU A 87 25.05 1.66 13.60
C GLU A 87 25.48 0.75 12.46
N TYR A 88 24.75 0.78 11.35
CA TYR A 88 25.04 -0.12 10.23
C TYR A 88 26.33 0.28 9.49
N HIS A 89 27.15 -0.70 9.20
CA HIS A 89 28.28 -0.60 8.26
C HIS A 89 28.40 -1.88 7.43
N ALA A 90 28.97 -1.75 6.24
CA ALA A 90 29.16 -2.89 5.34
C ALA A 90 29.94 -4.04 6.03
N GLY A 91 29.43 -5.26 5.90
CA GLY A 91 30.01 -6.46 6.52
C GLY A 91 29.54 -6.73 7.96
N MET A 92 28.68 -5.90 8.53
CA MET A 92 28.08 -6.19 9.85
C MET A 92 27.04 -7.31 9.73
N SER A 93 27.08 -8.27 10.66
CA SER A 93 26.04 -9.30 10.73
C SER A 93 24.70 -8.70 11.15
N PRO A 94 23.55 -9.14 10.57
CA PRO A 94 22.23 -8.64 10.93
C PRO A 94 21.91 -8.77 12.42
N ASP A 95 22.34 -9.85 13.07
CA ASP A 95 22.11 -10.08 14.50
C ASP A 95 22.87 -9.06 15.37
N ARG A 96 24.07 -8.67 14.95
CA ARG A 96 24.85 -7.63 15.64
C ARG A 96 24.15 -6.27 15.53
N LEU A 97 23.62 -5.94 14.35
CA LEU A 97 22.87 -4.70 14.14
C LEU A 97 21.63 -4.65 15.04
N VAL A 98 20.83 -5.74 15.07
CA VAL A 98 19.67 -5.84 15.96
C VAL A 98 20.04 -5.58 17.41
N ASN A 99 21.10 -6.22 17.89
CA ASN A 99 21.56 -6.02 19.27
C ASN A 99 21.96 -4.56 19.54
N LEU A 100 22.71 -3.94 18.66
CA LEU A 100 23.15 -2.54 18.84
C LEU A 100 21.96 -1.57 18.86
N VAL A 101 21.08 -1.67 17.86
CA VAL A 101 19.90 -0.79 17.75
C VAL A 101 18.94 -1.00 18.94
N CYS A 102 18.59 -2.24 19.25
CA CYS A 102 17.65 -2.54 20.33
C CYS A 102 18.19 -2.13 21.71
N ASN A 103 19.48 -2.40 21.99
CA ASN A 103 20.07 -1.96 23.26
C ASN A 103 20.10 -0.43 23.37
N ARG A 104 20.45 0.29 22.30
CA ARG A 104 20.43 1.76 22.30
C ARG A 104 19.00 2.28 22.55
N LEU A 105 18.00 1.72 21.87
CA LEU A 105 16.61 2.13 22.05
C LEU A 105 16.08 1.84 23.47
N LEU A 106 16.54 0.78 24.11
CA LEU A 106 16.19 0.46 25.50
C LEU A 106 16.81 1.42 26.52
N ASN A 107 17.94 2.03 26.20
CA ASN A 107 18.61 3.00 27.07
C ASN A 107 18.00 4.41 26.98
N ILE A 108 17.10 4.67 26.02
CA ILE A 108 16.36 5.91 25.95
C ILE A 108 15.31 5.92 27.07
N PRO A 109 15.31 6.91 27.99
CA PRO A 109 14.31 7.04 29.03
C PRO A 109 12.89 7.05 28.45
N VAL A 110 11.95 6.44 29.16
CA VAL A 110 10.54 6.33 28.69
C VAL A 110 9.92 7.73 28.51
N THR A 111 10.34 8.70 29.30
CA THR A 111 9.90 10.11 29.23
C THR A 111 10.33 10.82 27.95
N GLU A 112 11.44 10.39 27.34
CA GLU A 112 11.96 10.95 26.09
C GLU A 112 11.39 10.25 24.84
N ARG A 113 10.64 9.16 25.02
CA ARG A 113 10.02 8.44 23.91
C ARG A 113 8.74 9.16 23.48
N LYS A 114 8.55 9.32 22.18
CA LYS A 114 7.30 9.88 21.63
C LYS A 114 6.10 9.02 22.07
N THR A 115 4.97 9.66 22.27
CA THR A 115 3.72 9.01 22.70
C THR A 115 3.38 7.83 21.80
N ARG A 116 3.15 6.67 22.41
CA ARG A 116 2.73 5.47 21.71
C ARG A 116 1.23 5.47 21.54
N ILE A 117 0.80 5.08 20.36
CA ILE A 117 -0.61 4.89 20.06
C ILE A 117 -0.90 3.38 20.09
N VAL A 118 -1.77 2.97 20.98
CA VAL A 118 -2.18 1.59 21.11
C VAL A 118 -3.49 1.38 20.39
N ASN A 119 -3.49 0.50 19.39
CA ASN A 119 -4.70 0.09 18.71
C ASN A 119 -5.37 -1.03 19.51
N PRO A 120 -6.63 -0.86 19.94
CA PRO A 120 -7.34 -1.97 20.56
C PRO A 120 -7.53 -3.11 19.55
N LYS A 121 -7.16 -4.32 19.95
CA LYS A 121 -7.54 -5.52 19.18
C LYS A 121 -9.05 -5.50 19.00
N ARG A 122 -9.52 -5.50 17.77
CA ARG A 122 -10.88 -5.91 17.46
C ARG A 122 -10.81 -7.30 16.87
N ASP A 123 -11.49 -8.24 17.49
CA ASP A 123 -11.81 -9.51 16.83
C ASP A 123 -12.75 -9.16 15.66
N VAL A 124 -12.21 -9.15 14.48
CA VAL A 124 -13.00 -8.92 13.26
C VAL A 124 -13.57 -10.28 12.88
N LYS A 125 -14.91 -10.39 12.95
CA LYS A 125 -15.62 -11.56 12.44
C LYS A 125 -15.19 -11.80 10.98
N PRO A 126 -14.90 -13.03 10.55
CA PRO A 126 -14.66 -13.35 9.15
C PRO A 126 -15.80 -12.81 8.28
N PHE A 127 -15.48 -12.41 7.06
CA PHE A 127 -16.46 -11.90 6.11
C PHE A 127 -17.52 -12.98 5.82
N ASP A 128 -18.77 -12.56 5.88
CA ASP A 128 -19.90 -13.36 5.44
C ASP A 128 -20.82 -12.49 4.60
N ILE A 129 -21.08 -12.91 3.36
CA ILE A 129 -21.98 -12.20 2.43
C ILE A 129 -23.41 -12.19 2.96
N ALA A 130 -23.82 -13.16 3.80
CA ALA A 130 -25.13 -13.22 4.39
C ALA A 130 -25.41 -12.08 5.40
N ASP A 131 -24.37 -11.38 5.88
CA ASP A 131 -24.52 -10.19 6.73
C ASP A 131 -25.02 -8.95 5.94
N TYR A 132 -25.23 -9.07 4.61
CA TYR A 132 -25.57 -7.96 3.73
C TYR A 132 -26.87 -8.22 2.96
N ASP A 133 -27.71 -7.20 2.86
CA ASP A 133 -28.82 -7.18 1.90
C ASP A 133 -28.27 -6.78 0.52
N ILE A 134 -28.34 -7.71 -0.43
CA ILE A 134 -27.80 -7.53 -1.77
C ILE A 134 -28.89 -7.09 -2.75
N HIS A 135 -28.68 -5.91 -3.35
CA HIS A 135 -29.52 -5.40 -4.42
C HIS A 135 -28.77 -5.45 -5.75
N LYS A 136 -29.19 -6.35 -6.65
CA LYS A 136 -28.57 -6.57 -7.95
C LYS A 136 -29.04 -5.54 -8.98
N PHE A 137 -28.15 -5.14 -9.87
CA PHE A 137 -28.46 -4.34 -11.03
C PHE A 137 -29.22 -5.18 -12.05
N ASN A 138 -30.35 -4.68 -12.53
CA ASN A 138 -31.12 -5.31 -13.61
C ASN A 138 -31.10 -4.43 -14.88
N PRO A 139 -30.41 -4.87 -15.98
CA PRO A 139 -30.33 -4.12 -17.22
C PRO A 139 -31.69 -3.82 -17.86
N GLN A 140 -32.75 -4.61 -17.57
CA GLN A 140 -34.07 -4.46 -18.12
C GLN A 140 -35.03 -3.64 -17.23
N ASN A 141 -34.59 -3.25 -16.02
CA ASN A 141 -35.43 -2.54 -15.06
C ASN A 141 -34.83 -1.19 -14.67
N ARG A 142 -35.46 -0.10 -15.18
CA ARG A 142 -34.99 1.26 -14.94
C ARG A 142 -35.03 1.70 -13.48
N GLU A 143 -35.94 1.19 -12.68
CA GLU A 143 -36.03 1.54 -11.24
C GLU A 143 -34.84 0.97 -10.45
N THR A 144 -34.38 -0.22 -10.82
CA THR A 144 -33.14 -0.75 -10.22
C THR A 144 -31.93 0.08 -10.66
N GLN A 145 -31.85 0.48 -11.93
CA GLN A 145 -30.74 1.28 -12.48
C GLN A 145 -30.60 2.64 -11.78
N LYS A 146 -31.70 3.30 -11.47
CA LYS A 146 -31.72 4.61 -10.79
C LYS A 146 -30.97 4.56 -9.44
N LYS A 147 -31.03 3.44 -8.71
CA LYS A 147 -30.35 3.29 -7.41
C LYS A 147 -28.83 3.30 -7.53
N PHE A 148 -28.30 2.85 -8.68
CA PHE A 148 -26.86 2.80 -8.95
C PHE A 148 -26.32 4.12 -9.54
N TYR A 149 -27.18 4.93 -10.13
CA TYR A 149 -26.80 6.17 -10.79
C TYR A 149 -25.90 7.10 -9.96
N PRO A 150 -26.16 7.35 -8.66
CA PRO A 150 -25.31 8.25 -7.87
C PRO A 150 -23.86 7.78 -7.71
N TYR A 151 -23.61 6.47 -7.82
CA TYR A 151 -22.28 5.88 -7.68
C TYR A 151 -21.46 5.97 -8.97
N PHE A 152 -22.13 5.77 -10.12
CA PHE A 152 -21.46 5.74 -11.42
C PHE A 152 -21.36 7.11 -12.07
N LYS A 153 -22.33 8.01 -11.84
CA LYS A 153 -22.32 9.37 -12.42
C LYS A 153 -21.06 10.14 -12.08
N SER A 154 -20.66 10.14 -10.82
CA SER A 154 -19.46 10.85 -10.34
C SER A 154 -18.15 10.27 -10.90
N ARG A 155 -18.21 9.06 -11.44
CA ARG A 155 -17.08 8.34 -12.05
C ARG A 155 -17.12 8.34 -13.57
N GLY A 156 -18.12 8.96 -14.19
CA GLY A 156 -18.25 9.01 -15.64
C GLY A 156 -18.57 7.66 -16.31
N ILE A 157 -18.89 6.63 -15.53
CA ILE A 157 -19.18 5.29 -16.05
C ILE A 157 -20.58 5.29 -16.67
N ASP A 158 -20.63 5.08 -17.97
CA ASP A 158 -21.86 5.08 -18.75
C ASP A 158 -22.73 3.83 -18.54
N LEU A 159 -23.96 3.90 -19.01
CA LEU A 159 -24.91 2.81 -18.83
C LEU A 159 -24.53 1.56 -19.65
N TYR A 160 -23.87 1.74 -20.79
CA TYR A 160 -23.41 0.62 -21.62
C TYR A 160 -22.33 -0.20 -20.89
N THR A 161 -21.39 0.47 -20.27
CA THR A 161 -20.36 -0.17 -19.44
C THR A 161 -20.98 -0.83 -18.20
N GLN A 162 -21.96 -0.17 -17.55
CA GLN A 162 -22.69 -0.79 -16.44
C GLN A 162 -23.40 -2.08 -16.91
N TYR A 163 -23.97 -2.11 -18.11
CA TYR A 163 -24.58 -3.33 -18.65
C TYR A 163 -23.56 -4.43 -18.91
N ALA A 164 -22.39 -4.09 -19.42
CA ALA A 164 -21.32 -5.05 -19.63
C ALA A 164 -20.87 -5.73 -18.31
N PHE A 165 -20.77 -4.95 -17.23
CA PHE A 165 -20.28 -5.42 -15.93
C PHE A 165 -21.38 -5.72 -14.90
N HIS A 166 -22.66 -5.69 -15.24
CA HIS A 166 -23.79 -5.73 -14.29
C HIS A 166 -23.79 -6.92 -13.31
N ARG A 167 -23.07 -7.97 -13.60
CA ARG A 167 -22.95 -9.17 -12.74
C ARG A 167 -21.82 -9.08 -11.74
N HIS A 168 -20.93 -8.11 -11.90
CA HIS A 168 -19.70 -7.97 -11.13
C HIS A 168 -19.79 -6.83 -10.12
N PHE A 169 -20.98 -6.26 -9.91
CA PHE A 169 -21.26 -5.28 -8.87
C PHE A 169 -22.72 -5.36 -8.39
N TYR A 170 -22.96 -4.87 -7.20
CA TYR A 170 -24.29 -4.72 -6.62
C TYR A 170 -24.27 -3.65 -5.51
N LEU A 171 -25.42 -3.24 -5.03
CA LEU A 171 -25.51 -2.48 -3.80
C LEU A 171 -25.58 -3.47 -2.63
N ALA A 172 -24.68 -3.34 -1.69
CA ALA A 172 -24.65 -4.12 -0.46
C ALA A 172 -25.00 -3.20 0.71
N THR A 173 -26.05 -3.55 1.44
CA THR A 173 -26.50 -2.84 2.64
C THR A 173 -26.13 -3.64 3.86
N LYS A 174 -25.32 -3.06 4.76
CA LYS A 174 -25.00 -3.64 6.06
C LYS A 174 -25.82 -2.99 7.15
N HIS A 175 -26.43 -3.82 7.97
CA HIS A 175 -27.12 -3.40 9.20
C HIS A 175 -26.16 -3.51 10.38
N ARG A 176 -26.09 -2.47 11.19
CA ARG A 176 -25.31 -2.47 12.43
C ARG A 176 -26.20 -2.75 13.63
N GLU A 177 -25.59 -3.21 14.69
CA GLU A 177 -26.26 -3.45 15.98
C GLU A 177 -26.91 -2.19 16.57
N ASP A 178 -26.36 -1.00 16.26
CA ASP A 178 -26.90 0.31 16.65
C ASP A 178 -28.10 0.78 15.79
N GLY A 179 -28.58 -0.06 14.86
CA GLY A 179 -29.67 0.24 13.93
C GLY A 179 -29.28 1.08 12.73
N ALA A 180 -28.04 1.54 12.63
CA ALA A 180 -27.56 2.28 11.45
C ALA A 180 -27.39 1.33 10.26
N THR A 181 -27.74 1.82 9.07
CA THR A 181 -27.58 1.08 7.80
C THR A 181 -26.65 1.80 6.86
N TYR A 182 -25.78 1.06 6.19
CA TYR A 182 -24.84 1.60 5.20
C TYR A 182 -25.01 0.84 3.89
N THR A 183 -25.31 1.57 2.82
CA THR A 183 -25.40 1.00 1.47
C THR A 183 -24.24 1.52 0.64
N ASN A 184 -23.41 0.60 0.14
CA ASN A 184 -22.29 0.89 -0.75
C ASN A 184 -22.47 0.18 -2.09
N LEU A 185 -21.91 0.76 -3.15
CA LEU A 185 -21.62 0.01 -4.36
C LEU A 185 -20.48 -0.95 -4.04
N SER A 186 -20.70 -2.21 -4.30
CA SER A 186 -19.80 -3.28 -3.88
C SER A 186 -19.44 -4.16 -5.05
N PHE A 187 -18.14 -4.45 -5.15
CA PHE A 187 -17.57 -5.37 -6.14
C PHE A 187 -17.10 -6.62 -5.40
N PRO A 188 -17.63 -7.81 -5.74
CA PRO A 188 -17.28 -9.04 -5.05
C PRO A 188 -15.83 -9.42 -5.27
N LEU A 189 -15.19 -9.85 -4.19
CA LEU A 189 -13.85 -10.45 -4.22
C LEU A 189 -14.00 -11.98 -4.14
N THR A 190 -13.34 -12.67 -5.06
CA THR A 190 -13.30 -14.14 -5.14
C THR A 190 -11.87 -14.63 -5.19
N LEU A 191 -11.64 -15.91 -4.89
CA LEU A 191 -10.31 -16.50 -5.03
C LEU A 191 -10.04 -16.86 -6.49
N PRO A 192 -8.79 -16.72 -6.99
CA PRO A 192 -8.40 -17.10 -8.36
C PRO A 192 -8.67 -18.57 -8.68
N LYS A 193 -8.46 -19.45 -7.72
CA LYS A 193 -8.82 -20.87 -7.76
C LYS A 193 -9.88 -21.11 -6.69
N GLY A 194 -11.11 -21.29 -7.09
CA GLY A 194 -12.18 -21.51 -6.15
C GLY A 194 -13.51 -21.77 -6.87
N ASP A 195 -14.52 -22.07 -6.09
CA ASP A 195 -15.90 -22.31 -6.50
C ASP A 195 -16.68 -21.02 -6.84
N GLY A 196 -16.00 -19.86 -6.84
CA GLY A 196 -16.63 -18.55 -7.02
C GLY A 196 -17.25 -17.99 -5.75
N ALA A 197 -16.98 -18.59 -4.58
CA ALA A 197 -17.42 -18.06 -3.29
C ALA A 197 -16.87 -16.65 -3.07
N ILE A 198 -17.75 -15.76 -2.58
CA ILE A 198 -17.38 -14.38 -2.29
C ILE A 198 -16.67 -14.33 -0.93
N VAL A 199 -15.38 -13.96 -0.95
CA VAL A 199 -14.52 -13.88 0.23
C VAL A 199 -14.33 -12.45 0.75
N GLY A 200 -15.01 -11.49 0.14
CA GLY A 200 -14.95 -10.08 0.51
C GLY A 200 -15.65 -9.18 -0.48
N LEU A 201 -15.67 -7.89 -0.18
CA LEU A 201 -16.21 -6.84 -1.04
C LEU A 201 -15.25 -5.67 -1.10
N GLU A 202 -14.98 -5.18 -2.30
CA GLU A 202 -14.48 -3.82 -2.51
C GLU A 202 -15.67 -2.87 -2.46
N GLU A 203 -15.66 -1.87 -1.58
CA GLU A 203 -16.80 -1.00 -1.33
C GLU A 203 -16.52 0.45 -1.72
N ARG A 204 -17.52 1.10 -2.30
CA ARG A 204 -17.51 2.50 -2.71
C ARG A 204 -18.78 3.19 -2.23
N GLY A 205 -18.63 4.21 -1.38
CA GLY A 205 -19.74 5.05 -0.94
C GLY A 205 -20.22 6.02 -2.01
N ARG A 206 -21.36 6.65 -1.76
CA ARG A 206 -21.84 7.78 -2.59
C ARG A 206 -20.90 8.96 -2.46
N ALA A 207 -20.71 9.73 -3.53
CA ALA A 207 -20.11 11.04 -3.45
C ALA A 207 -20.94 11.91 -2.49
N ARG A 208 -20.27 12.56 -1.54
CA ARG A 208 -20.93 13.45 -0.59
C ARG A 208 -21.25 14.79 -1.23
N MET A 209 -22.38 15.38 -0.86
CA MET A 209 -22.84 16.66 -1.42
C MET A 209 -21.97 17.85 -1.00
N ASP A 210 -21.24 17.72 0.10
CA ASP A 210 -20.32 18.71 0.64
C ASP A 210 -18.93 18.72 -0.03
N GLY A 211 -18.74 17.85 -1.04
CA GLY A 211 -17.46 17.71 -1.75
C GLY A 211 -16.39 16.93 -0.98
N SER A 212 -16.67 16.49 0.25
CA SER A 212 -15.76 15.58 0.96
C SER A 212 -15.75 14.22 0.28
N GLY A 213 -14.59 13.51 0.38
CA GLY A 213 -14.39 12.23 -0.31
C GLY A 213 -15.46 11.18 0.04
N SER A 214 -15.82 10.37 -0.92
CA SER A 214 -16.68 9.21 -0.69
C SER A 214 -15.91 8.09 0.01
N TYR A 215 -16.63 7.25 0.77
CA TYR A 215 -16.02 6.05 1.37
C TYR A 215 -15.42 5.15 0.28
N LYS A 216 -14.20 4.70 0.52
CA LYS A 216 -13.55 3.65 -0.28
C LYS A 216 -12.82 2.68 0.66
N GLY A 217 -13.02 1.39 0.46
CA GLY A 217 -12.38 0.38 1.29
C GLY A 217 -12.81 -1.02 0.91
N LYS A 218 -12.43 -1.97 1.76
CA LYS A 218 -12.93 -3.34 1.72
C LYS A 218 -13.88 -3.57 2.90
N ALA A 219 -14.87 -4.40 2.71
CA ALA A 219 -15.77 -4.83 3.79
C ALA A 219 -14.97 -5.48 4.93
N ALA A 220 -15.40 -5.24 6.17
CA ALA A 220 -14.71 -5.79 7.33
C ALA A 220 -14.71 -7.33 7.29
N GLY A 221 -13.56 -7.94 7.58
CA GLY A 221 -13.36 -9.38 7.53
C GLY A 221 -13.06 -9.97 6.15
N SER A 222 -13.06 -9.14 5.07
CA SER A 222 -12.69 -9.60 3.73
C SER A 222 -11.31 -10.24 3.70
N ASN A 223 -11.16 -11.33 2.95
CA ASN A 223 -9.85 -11.89 2.62
C ASN A 223 -9.12 -10.95 1.65
N SER A 224 -8.43 -9.96 2.21
CA SER A 224 -7.71 -8.94 1.44
C SER A 224 -6.39 -9.44 0.88
N SER A 225 -5.88 -10.56 1.38
CA SER A 225 -4.59 -11.13 0.99
C SER A 225 -4.66 -11.95 -0.29
N GLU A 226 -5.82 -12.55 -0.60
CA GLU A 226 -5.97 -13.46 -1.74
C GLU A 226 -7.17 -13.10 -2.64
N GLY A 227 -8.18 -12.45 -2.07
CA GLY A 227 -9.41 -12.09 -2.78
C GLY A 227 -9.16 -11.03 -3.86
N LEU A 228 -9.69 -11.28 -5.05
CA LEU A 228 -9.60 -10.42 -6.23
C LEU A 228 -11.00 -10.10 -6.75
N GLY A 229 -11.21 -8.86 -7.19
CA GLY A 229 -12.35 -8.52 -8.02
C GLY A 229 -12.13 -9.04 -9.44
N ILE A 230 -12.82 -10.09 -9.82
CA ILE A 230 -12.65 -10.74 -11.13
C ILE A 230 -13.90 -10.49 -11.96
N ALA A 231 -13.75 -9.80 -13.08
CA ALA A 231 -14.87 -9.41 -13.94
C ALA A 231 -14.59 -9.70 -15.41
N SER A 232 -15.60 -10.15 -16.15
CA SER A 232 -15.54 -10.28 -17.61
C SER A 232 -16.90 -9.96 -18.23
N PRO A 233 -16.96 -9.01 -19.19
CA PRO A 233 -18.20 -8.68 -19.89
C PRO A 233 -18.85 -9.87 -20.60
N ALA A 234 -18.07 -10.77 -21.20
CA ALA A 234 -18.52 -11.97 -21.87
C ALA A 234 -18.57 -13.22 -20.99
N ARG A 235 -18.33 -13.09 -19.66
CA ARG A 235 -18.28 -14.19 -18.70
C ARG A 235 -17.16 -15.20 -18.96
N THR A 236 -16.07 -14.74 -19.54
CA THR A 236 -14.87 -15.57 -19.67
C THR A 236 -14.38 -15.94 -18.27
N SER A 237 -14.15 -17.22 -18.02
CA SER A 237 -13.55 -17.65 -16.74
C SER A 237 -12.11 -17.19 -16.65
N LEU A 238 -11.61 -16.97 -15.44
CA LEU A 238 -10.21 -16.57 -15.25
C LEU A 238 -9.26 -17.56 -15.89
N THR A 239 -9.48 -18.85 -15.69
CA THR A 239 -8.63 -19.95 -16.19
C THR A 239 -8.64 -20.10 -17.72
N SER A 240 -9.66 -19.60 -18.41
CA SER A 240 -9.76 -19.64 -19.88
C SER A 240 -9.42 -18.31 -20.55
N ALA A 241 -9.03 -17.29 -19.76
CA ALA A 241 -8.72 -15.97 -20.25
C ALA A 241 -7.40 -15.96 -21.03
N LYS A 242 -7.41 -15.35 -22.23
CA LYS A 242 -6.20 -15.08 -23.00
C LYS A 242 -5.54 -13.76 -22.60
N HIS A 243 -6.33 -12.78 -22.19
CA HIS A 243 -5.91 -11.45 -21.79
C HIS A 243 -6.50 -11.10 -20.44
N ILE A 244 -5.65 -10.67 -19.52
CA ILE A 244 -6.00 -10.27 -18.16
C ILE A 244 -5.47 -8.88 -17.90
N TYR A 245 -6.36 -7.97 -17.55
CA TYR A 245 -6.05 -6.57 -17.27
C TYR A 245 -6.10 -6.29 -15.77
N TRP A 246 -5.06 -5.70 -15.22
CA TRP A 246 -4.88 -5.48 -13.78
C TRP A 246 -5.04 -4.03 -13.38
N PHE A 247 -5.83 -3.78 -12.35
CA PHE A 247 -6.14 -2.44 -11.84
C PHE A 247 -6.13 -2.42 -10.32
N GLU A 248 -5.93 -1.23 -9.74
CA GLU A 248 -6.09 -1.04 -8.30
C GLU A 248 -7.56 -1.02 -7.87
N SER A 249 -8.46 -0.58 -8.73
CA SER A 249 -9.88 -0.52 -8.42
C SER A 249 -10.78 -1.01 -9.55
N ALA A 250 -11.96 -1.47 -9.19
CA ALA A 250 -12.97 -1.87 -10.17
C ALA A 250 -13.48 -0.70 -11.03
N TYR A 251 -13.42 0.54 -10.53
CA TYR A 251 -13.76 1.71 -11.34
C TYR A 251 -12.76 1.95 -12.46
N ASP A 252 -11.45 1.74 -12.21
CA ASP A 252 -10.43 1.88 -13.24
C ASP A 252 -10.55 0.81 -14.31
N ALA A 253 -10.89 -0.43 -13.91
CA ALA A 253 -11.22 -1.50 -14.84
C ALA A 253 -12.40 -1.15 -15.76
N MET A 254 -13.48 -0.60 -15.19
CA MET A 254 -14.65 -0.16 -15.97
C MET A 254 -14.33 1.05 -16.86
N ALA A 255 -13.55 2.00 -16.37
CA ALA A 255 -13.12 3.17 -17.12
C ALA A 255 -12.23 2.79 -18.32
N TYR A 256 -11.25 1.90 -18.10
CA TYR A 256 -10.42 1.35 -19.17
C TYR A 256 -11.28 0.69 -20.26
N TYR A 257 -12.20 -0.18 -19.86
CA TYR A 257 -13.13 -0.82 -20.80
C TYR A 257 -13.92 0.21 -21.59
N GLN A 258 -14.49 1.23 -20.94
CA GLN A 258 -15.29 2.28 -21.59
C GLN A 258 -14.45 3.08 -22.60
N LEU A 259 -13.21 3.40 -22.27
CA LEU A 259 -12.31 4.14 -23.15
C LEU A 259 -11.89 3.35 -24.40
N HIS A 260 -11.72 2.03 -24.30
CA HIS A 260 -11.06 1.24 -25.33
C HIS A 260 -11.96 0.24 -26.07
N GLN A 261 -13.16 -0.06 -25.56
CA GLN A 261 -14.01 -1.14 -26.10
C GLN A 261 -14.51 -0.89 -27.54
N ALA A 262 -14.53 0.36 -27.98
CA ALA A 262 -14.94 0.70 -29.36
C ALA A 262 -13.84 0.33 -30.37
N GLN A 263 -12.56 0.50 -29.98
CA GLN A 263 -11.39 0.20 -30.82
C GLN A 263 -10.96 -1.27 -30.69
N ASN A 264 -11.10 -1.87 -29.50
CA ASN A 264 -10.69 -3.24 -29.22
C ASN A 264 -11.87 -4.11 -28.79
N LYS A 265 -12.45 -4.83 -29.76
CA LYS A 265 -13.61 -5.71 -29.52
C LYS A 265 -13.26 -6.95 -28.66
N ASP A 266 -12.02 -7.34 -28.60
CA ASP A 266 -11.56 -8.49 -27.82
C ASP A 266 -11.62 -8.23 -26.32
N LEU A 267 -11.65 -6.96 -25.89
CA LEU A 267 -11.90 -6.58 -24.49
C LEU A 267 -13.19 -7.18 -23.91
N ARG A 268 -14.17 -7.48 -24.73
CA ARG A 268 -15.40 -8.15 -24.24
C ARG A 268 -15.12 -9.55 -23.69
N LYS A 269 -14.10 -10.25 -24.23
CA LYS A 269 -13.69 -11.60 -23.82
C LYS A 269 -12.55 -11.58 -22.79
N ALA A 270 -11.96 -10.44 -22.55
CA ALA A 270 -10.92 -10.27 -21.55
C ALA A 270 -11.45 -10.44 -20.13
N VAL A 271 -10.54 -10.70 -19.21
CA VAL A 271 -10.80 -10.67 -17.78
C VAL A 271 -10.12 -9.43 -17.18
N PHE A 272 -10.86 -8.73 -16.36
CA PHE A 272 -10.45 -7.51 -15.65
C PHE A 272 -10.32 -7.87 -14.17
N ILE A 273 -9.16 -7.62 -13.59
CA ILE A 273 -8.88 -7.88 -12.18
C ILE A 273 -8.70 -6.56 -11.45
N SER A 274 -9.45 -6.36 -10.36
CA SER A 274 -9.17 -5.31 -9.39
C SER A 274 -8.62 -5.91 -8.10
N THR A 275 -7.56 -5.30 -7.56
CA THR A 275 -6.95 -5.72 -6.30
C THR A 275 -7.66 -5.10 -5.09
N GLY A 276 -8.55 -4.14 -5.33
CA GLY A 276 -9.28 -3.40 -4.31
C GLY A 276 -8.39 -2.49 -3.47
N GLY A 277 -7.38 -1.91 -4.06
CA GLY A 277 -6.31 -1.10 -3.48
C GLY A 277 -4.95 -1.77 -3.65
N ALA A 278 -4.01 -1.53 -2.73
CA ALA A 278 -2.67 -2.12 -2.79
C ALA A 278 -2.72 -3.65 -2.95
N PRO A 279 -2.11 -4.21 -4.01
CA PRO A 279 -2.09 -5.65 -4.25
C PRO A 279 -1.23 -6.38 -3.23
N SER A 280 -1.58 -7.63 -2.98
CA SER A 280 -0.74 -8.57 -2.24
C SER A 280 0.06 -9.47 -3.18
N GLN A 281 1.19 -9.97 -2.72
CA GLN A 281 1.94 -10.97 -3.46
C GLN A 281 1.12 -12.26 -3.65
N GLN A 282 0.29 -12.65 -2.67
CA GLN A 282 -0.57 -13.83 -2.76
C GLN A 282 -1.67 -13.66 -3.84
N GLN A 283 -2.21 -12.45 -4.02
CA GLN A 283 -3.12 -12.16 -5.12
C GLN A 283 -2.45 -12.39 -6.48
N PHE A 284 -1.21 -11.93 -6.65
CA PHE A 284 -0.44 -12.14 -7.88
C PHE A 284 -0.15 -13.63 -8.10
N ILE A 285 0.43 -14.30 -7.10
CA ILE A 285 0.74 -15.74 -7.17
C ILE A 285 -0.51 -16.55 -7.51
N GLY A 286 -1.63 -16.29 -6.83
CA GLY A 286 -2.87 -17.02 -7.05
C GLY A 286 -3.40 -16.88 -8.47
N ALA A 287 -3.40 -15.65 -9.01
CA ALA A 287 -3.87 -15.42 -10.38
C ALA A 287 -2.90 -15.96 -11.43
N ILE A 288 -1.59 -15.75 -11.30
CA ILE A 288 -0.57 -16.27 -12.21
C ILE A 288 -0.66 -17.80 -12.31
N LYS A 289 -0.76 -18.49 -11.16
CA LYS A 289 -0.94 -19.95 -11.12
C LYS A 289 -2.27 -20.42 -11.75
N ALA A 290 -3.30 -19.60 -11.72
CA ALA A 290 -4.58 -19.93 -12.35
C ALA A 290 -4.57 -19.66 -13.87
N THR A 291 -3.61 -18.89 -14.37
CA THR A 291 -3.60 -18.37 -15.75
C THR A 291 -2.20 -18.43 -16.38
N PRO A 292 -1.55 -19.60 -16.43
CA PRO A 292 -0.14 -19.71 -16.85
C PRO A 292 0.10 -19.28 -18.31
N HIS A 293 -0.94 -19.30 -19.15
CA HIS A 293 -0.83 -18.99 -20.58
C HIS A 293 -1.42 -17.63 -20.98
N ALA A 294 -1.95 -16.87 -20.01
CA ALA A 294 -2.57 -15.59 -20.30
C ALA A 294 -1.54 -14.47 -20.44
N SER A 295 -1.80 -13.52 -21.33
CA SER A 295 -1.10 -12.24 -21.35
C SER A 295 -1.65 -11.33 -20.25
N HIS A 296 -0.77 -10.81 -19.42
CA HIS A 296 -1.11 -9.92 -18.33
C HIS A 296 -0.82 -8.48 -18.71
N HIS A 297 -1.84 -7.64 -18.72
CA HIS A 297 -1.76 -6.21 -19.00
C HIS A 297 -1.81 -5.46 -17.66
N LEU A 298 -0.71 -4.82 -17.29
CA LEU A 298 -0.57 -4.09 -16.04
C LEU A 298 -1.02 -2.65 -16.23
N CYS A 299 -2.22 -2.34 -15.78
CA CYS A 299 -2.90 -1.06 -15.93
C CYS A 299 -3.06 -0.33 -14.58
N PHE A 300 -2.06 -0.44 -13.71
CA PHE A 300 -2.04 0.22 -12.41
C PHE A 300 -1.93 1.75 -12.54
N ASP A 301 -2.19 2.47 -11.45
CA ASP A 301 -2.08 3.93 -11.39
C ASP A 301 -0.67 4.39 -11.83
N GLN A 302 -0.57 5.58 -12.41
CA GLN A 302 0.72 6.14 -12.85
C GLN A 302 1.54 6.76 -11.71
N ASP A 303 1.05 6.69 -10.48
CA ASP A 303 1.84 7.13 -9.35
C ASP A 303 2.90 6.09 -8.96
N ARG A 304 3.83 6.50 -8.08
CA ARG A 304 4.92 5.63 -7.61
C ARG A 304 4.45 4.29 -7.05
N ALA A 305 3.27 4.25 -6.42
CA ALA A 305 2.70 3.02 -5.87
C ALA A 305 2.35 2.04 -6.99
N GLY A 306 1.60 2.49 -8.00
CA GLY A 306 1.24 1.65 -9.15
C GLY A 306 2.45 1.19 -9.95
N GLN A 307 3.49 2.04 -10.08
CA GLN A 307 4.77 1.66 -10.70
C GLN A 307 5.46 0.51 -9.95
N VAL A 308 5.50 0.59 -8.61
CA VAL A 308 6.06 -0.47 -7.77
C VAL A 308 5.21 -1.74 -7.86
N TYR A 309 3.88 -1.64 -7.95
CA TYR A 309 3.01 -2.81 -8.13
C TYR A 309 3.28 -3.53 -9.45
N ALA A 310 3.53 -2.78 -10.53
CA ALA A 310 3.90 -3.37 -11.82
C ALA A 310 5.23 -4.14 -11.73
N ILE A 311 6.23 -3.57 -11.04
CA ILE A 311 7.52 -4.24 -10.81
C ILE A 311 7.33 -5.49 -9.94
N HIS A 312 6.55 -5.42 -8.86
CA HIS A 312 6.25 -6.57 -8.00
C HIS A 312 5.54 -7.69 -8.76
N PHE A 313 4.62 -7.33 -9.66
CA PHE A 313 3.98 -8.31 -10.53
C PHE A 313 5.01 -9.01 -11.41
N ALA A 314 5.88 -8.25 -12.08
CA ALA A 314 6.90 -8.80 -12.97
C ALA A 314 7.87 -9.73 -12.23
N LEU A 315 8.34 -9.33 -11.03
CA LEU A 315 9.19 -10.14 -10.18
C LEU A 315 8.49 -11.44 -9.73
N THR A 316 7.21 -11.32 -9.33
CA THR A 316 6.42 -12.49 -8.92
C THR A 316 6.17 -13.44 -10.09
N HIS A 317 5.86 -12.90 -11.27
CA HIS A 317 5.66 -13.68 -12.50
C HIS A 317 6.95 -14.38 -12.94
N ALA A 318 8.09 -13.73 -12.73
CA ALA A 318 9.41 -14.31 -12.96
C ALA A 318 9.86 -15.31 -11.85
N GLY A 319 9.01 -15.56 -10.85
CA GLY A 319 9.30 -16.51 -9.78
C GLY A 319 10.37 -16.06 -8.77
N TRP A 320 10.69 -14.75 -8.72
CA TRP A 320 11.70 -14.25 -7.80
C TRP A 320 11.23 -14.35 -6.34
N ASN A 321 12.14 -14.76 -5.49
CA ASN A 321 12.03 -14.50 -4.06
C ASN A 321 12.71 -13.16 -3.78
N PHE A 322 11.94 -12.12 -3.49
CA PHE A 322 12.45 -10.76 -3.40
C PHE A 322 11.90 -9.98 -2.22
N SER A 323 12.63 -8.96 -1.84
CA SER A 323 12.16 -7.87 -0.98
C SER A 323 12.47 -6.53 -1.63
N THR A 324 11.64 -5.52 -1.34
CA THR A 324 11.83 -4.18 -1.87
C THR A 324 11.70 -3.15 -0.76
N CYS A 325 12.46 -2.08 -0.88
CA CYS A 325 12.31 -0.88 -0.06
C CYS A 325 12.65 0.37 -0.88
N LEU A 326 12.18 1.54 -0.42
CA LEU A 326 12.59 2.79 -1.02
C LEU A 326 13.83 3.34 -0.31
N SER A 327 14.82 3.77 -1.09
CA SER A 327 16.01 4.44 -0.58
C SER A 327 15.67 5.83 -0.04
N GLN A 328 16.62 6.47 0.64
CA GLN A 328 16.48 7.87 1.07
C GLN A 328 16.29 8.84 -0.11
N THR A 329 16.82 8.49 -1.27
CA THR A 329 16.68 9.27 -2.52
C THR A 329 15.40 8.95 -3.30
N GLY A 330 14.52 8.08 -2.77
CA GLY A 330 13.27 7.69 -3.41
C GLY A 330 13.42 6.64 -4.52
N ARG A 331 14.63 6.05 -4.71
CA ARG A 331 14.84 4.93 -5.63
C ARG A 331 14.32 3.64 -5.03
N LEU A 332 13.82 2.74 -5.87
CA LEU A 332 13.40 1.41 -5.44
C LEU A 332 14.62 0.49 -5.35
N ILE A 333 14.86 -0.03 -4.17
CA ILE A 333 15.85 -1.08 -3.94
C ILE A 333 15.11 -2.41 -4.06
N VAL A 334 15.54 -3.25 -4.99
CA VAL A 334 15.06 -4.62 -5.16
C VAL A 334 16.18 -5.55 -4.73
N GLN A 335 15.92 -6.39 -3.75
CA GLN A 335 16.85 -7.41 -3.29
C GLN A 335 16.33 -8.78 -3.69
N ASN A 336 17.13 -9.54 -4.43
CA ASN A 336 16.88 -10.95 -4.67
C ASN A 336 17.30 -11.74 -3.43
N ASN A 337 16.36 -12.45 -2.81
CA ASN A 337 16.61 -13.26 -1.62
C ASN A 337 17.02 -14.70 -1.97
N SER A 338 17.26 -15.02 -3.24
CA SER A 338 17.83 -16.29 -3.69
C SER A 338 19.34 -16.35 -3.38
N GLU A 339 20.00 -17.46 -3.73
CA GLU A 339 21.40 -17.74 -3.33
C GLU A 339 22.41 -16.63 -3.70
N ASP A 340 22.16 -15.85 -4.75
CA ASP A 340 23.07 -14.78 -5.20
C ASP A 340 22.95 -13.46 -4.44
N TYR A 341 21.92 -13.26 -3.63
CA TYR A 341 21.66 -12.03 -2.85
C TYR A 341 21.91 -10.73 -3.62
N SER A 342 21.65 -10.72 -4.93
CA SER A 342 21.85 -9.55 -5.78
C SER A 342 20.90 -8.41 -5.41
N GLN A 343 21.42 -7.18 -5.42
CA GLN A 343 20.65 -5.98 -5.11
C GLN A 343 20.66 -5.05 -6.32
N TYR A 344 19.49 -4.52 -6.65
CA TYR A 344 19.28 -3.58 -7.74
C TYR A 344 18.71 -2.29 -7.20
N GLU A 345 19.23 -1.15 -7.66
CA GLU A 345 18.71 0.17 -7.35
C GLU A 345 18.06 0.75 -8.61
N ILE A 346 16.75 0.97 -8.56
CA ILE A 346 15.92 1.32 -9.71
C ILE A 346 15.39 2.73 -9.55
N GLU A 347 15.61 3.55 -10.56
CA GLU A 347 15.02 4.87 -10.67
C GLU A 347 13.60 4.76 -11.23
N LEU A 348 12.63 5.34 -10.53
CA LEU A 348 11.22 5.29 -10.91
C LEU A 348 10.78 6.51 -11.74
N GLU A 349 11.60 7.55 -11.85
CA GLU A 349 11.29 8.76 -12.59
C GLU A 349 12.45 9.11 -13.56
N PRO A 350 12.24 9.14 -14.90
CA PRO A 350 10.99 8.77 -15.59
C PRO A 350 10.78 7.24 -15.61
N PHE A 351 9.55 6.81 -15.39
CA PHE A 351 9.22 5.39 -15.34
C PHE A 351 9.29 4.76 -16.73
N ASN A 352 10.07 3.70 -16.84
CA ASN A 352 10.17 2.88 -18.06
C ASN A 352 10.18 1.40 -17.66
N PHE A 353 9.04 0.75 -17.80
CA PHE A 353 8.85 -0.63 -17.38
C PHE A 353 9.76 -1.62 -18.12
N GLU A 354 9.92 -1.45 -19.45
CA GLU A 354 10.76 -2.34 -20.27
C GLU A 354 12.23 -2.23 -19.88
N LYS A 355 12.73 -1.00 -19.66
CA LYS A 355 14.10 -0.77 -19.18
C LYS A 355 14.32 -1.38 -17.81
N ILE A 356 13.34 -1.23 -16.91
CA ILE A 356 13.43 -1.76 -15.54
C ILE A 356 13.45 -3.29 -15.56
N THR A 357 12.56 -3.92 -16.32
CA THR A 357 12.52 -5.39 -16.44
C THR A 357 13.78 -5.94 -17.12
N ALA A 358 14.38 -5.20 -18.05
CA ALA A 358 15.68 -5.55 -18.64
C ALA A 358 16.82 -5.47 -17.60
N ILE A 359 16.88 -4.42 -16.77
CA ILE A 359 17.88 -4.30 -15.68
C ILE A 359 17.75 -5.47 -14.70
N LEU A 360 16.52 -5.90 -14.43
CA LEU A 360 16.24 -7.04 -13.55
C LEU A 360 16.44 -8.41 -14.24
N GLY A 361 16.81 -8.45 -15.52
CA GLY A 361 16.99 -9.70 -16.27
C GLY A 361 15.68 -10.47 -16.56
N ILE A 362 14.52 -9.84 -16.34
CA ILE A 362 13.21 -10.52 -16.50
C ILE A 362 12.88 -10.73 -17.99
N ASN A 363 13.37 -9.89 -18.90
CA ASN A 363 13.09 -9.97 -20.34
C ASN A 363 14.02 -10.92 -21.10
N ASP A 364 15.20 -11.25 -20.58
CA ASP A 364 16.18 -12.06 -21.28
C ASP A 364 15.76 -13.52 -21.43
N ALA A 365 14.93 -14.02 -20.50
CA ALA A 365 14.34 -15.35 -20.59
C ALA A 365 13.48 -15.56 -21.86
N LYS A 366 12.93 -14.47 -22.46
CA LYS A 366 12.12 -14.54 -23.70
C LYS A 366 12.92 -14.36 -24.99
N GLN A 367 14.06 -13.66 -24.97
CA GLN A 367 14.92 -13.55 -26.16
C GLN A 367 15.70 -14.83 -26.45
N ASN A 368 16.08 -15.58 -25.43
CA ASN A 368 16.77 -16.86 -25.56
C ASN A 368 15.88 -17.94 -26.20
N LEU A 369 14.56 -17.86 -26.00
CA LEU A 369 13.59 -18.73 -26.69
C LEU A 369 13.51 -18.46 -28.21
N LYS A 370 13.79 -17.22 -28.67
CA LYS A 370 13.83 -16.87 -30.11
C LYS A 370 15.14 -17.31 -30.79
N ASN A 371 16.23 -17.47 -30.05
CA ASN A 371 17.55 -17.79 -30.59
C ASN A 371 17.93 -19.26 -30.55
N GLY A 372 17.01 -20.15 -30.16
CA GLY A 372 17.21 -21.61 -30.26
C GLY A 372 18.19 -22.23 -29.26
N GLU A 373 18.72 -21.45 -28.30
CA GLU A 373 19.48 -21.97 -27.18
C GLU A 373 18.49 -22.19 -26.02
N ARG A 374 18.08 -23.44 -25.84
CA ARG A 374 17.25 -23.88 -24.72
C ARG A 374 18.12 -23.93 -23.48
N ASP A 375 18.15 -22.86 -22.70
CA ASP A 375 18.39 -22.98 -21.27
C ASP A 375 17.05 -23.32 -20.58
N ASP A 376 17.04 -24.40 -19.88
CA ASP A 376 15.94 -25.26 -19.46
C ASP A 376 15.10 -24.70 -18.29
N MET A 377 14.74 -23.40 -18.26
CA MET A 377 13.98 -22.83 -17.15
C MET A 377 13.03 -21.68 -17.55
N GLY A 378 12.07 -21.96 -18.40
CA GLY A 378 10.85 -21.17 -18.51
C GLY A 378 9.88 -21.53 -17.37
N ILE A 379 9.40 -20.57 -16.58
CA ILE A 379 8.62 -20.81 -15.35
C ILE A 379 7.31 -21.58 -15.61
N GLY A 380 6.72 -21.44 -16.79
CA GLY A 380 5.59 -22.27 -17.21
C GLY A 380 5.99 -23.72 -17.44
N ASP A 381 7.11 -23.94 -18.09
CA ASP A 381 7.66 -25.26 -18.35
C ASP A 381 8.24 -25.88 -17.07
N GLY A 382 8.90 -25.11 -16.20
CA GLY A 382 9.43 -25.60 -14.94
C GLY A 382 8.36 -26.16 -14.01
N TYR A 383 7.23 -25.46 -13.86
CA TYR A 383 6.14 -25.92 -13.00
C TYR A 383 5.43 -27.17 -13.58
N LEU A 384 5.18 -27.20 -14.89
CA LEU A 384 4.61 -28.38 -15.55
C LEU A 384 5.61 -29.54 -15.56
N GLN A 385 6.90 -29.25 -15.70
CA GLN A 385 7.96 -30.25 -15.59
C GLN A 385 8.11 -30.79 -14.17
N GLU A 386 8.02 -29.90 -13.15
CA GLU A 386 8.03 -30.29 -11.74
C GLU A 386 6.78 -31.10 -11.38
N MET A 387 5.59 -30.68 -11.83
CA MET A 387 4.36 -31.47 -11.68
C MET A 387 4.49 -32.84 -12.38
N ARG A 388 5.05 -32.87 -13.59
CA ARG A 388 5.30 -34.12 -14.31
C ARG A 388 6.22 -35.05 -13.53
N MET A 389 7.32 -34.50 -12.97
CA MET A 389 8.24 -35.31 -12.15
C MET A 389 7.55 -35.86 -10.90
N VAL A 390 6.82 -35.02 -10.15
CA VAL A 390 6.11 -35.47 -8.95
C VAL A 390 5.05 -36.55 -9.30
N CYS A 391 4.23 -36.31 -10.33
CA CYS A 391 3.22 -37.30 -10.75
C CYS A 391 3.84 -38.57 -11.32
N MET A 392 5.02 -38.48 -11.94
CA MET A 392 5.76 -39.64 -12.44
C MET A 392 6.32 -40.47 -11.28
N ASP A 393 6.95 -39.82 -10.31
CA ASP A 393 7.47 -40.47 -9.10
C ASP A 393 6.35 -41.14 -8.30
N GLU A 394 5.19 -40.48 -8.15
CA GLU A 394 4.01 -41.05 -7.50
C GLU A 394 3.46 -42.27 -8.27
N TYR A 395 3.39 -42.18 -9.59
CA TYR A 395 2.94 -43.29 -10.45
C TYR A 395 3.90 -44.49 -10.38
N GLU A 396 5.22 -44.23 -10.48
CA GLU A 396 6.24 -45.30 -10.42
C GLU A 396 6.27 -45.97 -9.05
N MET A 397 6.21 -45.19 -7.95
CA MET A 397 6.11 -45.75 -6.59
C MET A 397 4.85 -46.59 -6.42
N ALA A 398 3.68 -46.06 -6.80
CA ALA A 398 2.42 -46.78 -6.66
C ALA A 398 2.37 -48.08 -7.47
N ARG A 399 2.99 -48.07 -8.67
CA ARG A 399 3.11 -49.26 -9.54
C ARG A 399 4.08 -50.29 -8.95
N ASP A 400 5.26 -49.84 -8.51
CA ASP A 400 6.34 -50.76 -8.09
C ASP A 400 6.08 -51.34 -6.69
N GLU A 401 5.39 -50.62 -5.82
CA GLU A 401 4.96 -51.08 -4.51
C GLU A 401 3.66 -51.89 -4.55
N GLY A 402 2.96 -51.87 -5.68
CA GLY A 402 1.64 -52.54 -5.80
C GLY A 402 0.58 -51.95 -4.85
N SER A 403 0.76 -50.68 -4.48
CA SER A 403 -0.07 -49.99 -3.47
C SER A 403 -1.36 -49.39 -4.04
N ALA A 404 -1.49 -49.31 -5.38
CA ALA A 404 -2.65 -48.77 -6.06
C ALA A 404 -3.37 -49.82 -6.91
N SER A 405 -4.68 -49.67 -7.04
CA SER A 405 -5.50 -50.47 -7.94
C SER A 405 -5.22 -50.14 -9.42
N GLU A 406 -5.59 -51.04 -10.32
CA GLU A 406 -5.41 -50.86 -11.78
C GLU A 406 -6.18 -49.62 -12.28
N GLU A 407 -7.34 -49.31 -11.68
CA GLU A 407 -8.14 -48.11 -11.98
C GLU A 407 -7.47 -46.83 -11.51
N GLU A 408 -6.80 -46.82 -10.36
CA GLU A 408 -6.03 -45.72 -9.85
C GLU A 408 -4.75 -45.47 -10.66
N LEU A 409 -4.05 -46.50 -11.07
CA LEU A 409 -2.90 -46.41 -11.95
C LEU A 409 -3.27 -45.84 -13.32
N GLU A 410 -4.41 -46.23 -13.90
CA GLU A 410 -4.90 -45.69 -15.17
C GLU A 410 -5.28 -44.19 -15.03
N LYS A 411 -5.83 -43.77 -13.88
CA LYS A 411 -6.11 -42.38 -13.61
C LYS A 411 -4.85 -41.54 -13.46
N MET A 412 -3.83 -42.04 -12.77
CA MET A 412 -2.52 -41.40 -12.65
C MET A 412 -1.84 -41.26 -14.02
N ARG A 413 -1.91 -42.26 -14.84
CA ARG A 413 -1.41 -42.26 -16.22
C ARG A 413 -2.13 -41.24 -17.10
N SER A 414 -3.47 -41.15 -16.99
CA SER A 414 -4.28 -40.15 -17.70
C SER A 414 -3.93 -38.72 -17.27
N ASN A 415 -3.61 -38.51 -16.00
CA ASN A 415 -3.14 -37.22 -15.49
C ASN A 415 -1.76 -36.86 -16.05
N LEU A 416 -0.84 -37.83 -16.13
CA LEU A 416 0.48 -37.66 -16.76
C LEU A 416 0.36 -37.31 -18.24
N GLU A 417 -0.48 -37.98 -18.99
CA GLU A 417 -0.75 -37.68 -20.39
C GLU A 417 -1.36 -36.30 -20.58
N ALA A 418 -2.22 -35.86 -19.64
CA ALA A 418 -2.78 -34.50 -19.66
C ALA A 418 -1.72 -33.42 -19.38
N ILE A 419 -0.78 -33.69 -18.47
CA ILE A 419 0.35 -32.80 -18.18
C ILE A 419 1.31 -32.74 -19.37
N GLU A 420 1.65 -33.90 -19.98
CA GLU A 420 2.51 -33.95 -21.17
C GLU A 420 1.87 -33.21 -22.36
N LYS A 421 0.57 -33.38 -22.56
CA LYS A 421 -0.17 -32.63 -23.57
C LYS A 421 -0.22 -31.13 -23.29
N ALA A 422 -0.25 -30.72 -22.02
CA ALA A 422 -0.17 -29.32 -21.62
C ALA A 422 1.24 -28.75 -21.86
N ILE A 423 2.29 -29.54 -21.61
CA ILE A 423 3.68 -29.21 -21.95
C ILE A 423 3.84 -29.04 -23.45
N ASP A 424 3.35 -30.01 -24.24
CA ASP A 424 3.41 -29.95 -25.70
C ASP A 424 2.61 -28.78 -26.27
N ALA A 425 1.46 -28.44 -25.68
CA ALA A 425 0.69 -27.28 -26.06
C ALA A 425 1.40 -25.97 -25.71
N SER A 426 2.19 -25.92 -24.62
CA SER A 426 3.03 -24.79 -24.26
C SER A 426 4.19 -24.56 -25.24
N ILE A 427 4.67 -25.67 -25.85
CA ILE A 427 5.79 -25.67 -26.82
C ILE A 427 5.31 -25.35 -28.25
N SER A 428 4.08 -25.71 -28.59
CA SER A 428 3.58 -25.74 -29.99
C SER A 428 2.58 -24.64 -30.35
N GLY A 429 2.21 -23.74 -29.44
CA GLY A 429 1.24 -22.68 -29.72
C GLY A 429 1.86 -21.46 -30.43
N PRO A 430 1.25 -20.96 -31.52
CA PRO A 430 1.64 -19.69 -32.10
C PRO A 430 1.15 -18.55 -31.22
N GLU A 431 2.05 -17.64 -30.88
CA GLU A 431 1.85 -16.32 -30.30
C GLU A 431 1.49 -16.21 -28.81
N ALA A 432 2.45 -15.67 -28.08
CA ALA A 432 2.34 -14.97 -26.79
C ALA A 432 1.77 -15.77 -25.63
N THR A 433 2.41 -16.83 -25.22
CA THR A 433 2.17 -17.44 -23.92
C THR A 433 2.77 -16.60 -22.81
N GLY A 434 1.89 -16.04 -21.95
CA GLY A 434 2.31 -15.46 -20.69
C GLY A 434 3.14 -14.17 -20.75
N CYS A 435 2.94 -13.28 -21.74
CA CYS A 435 3.65 -12.00 -21.77
C CYS A 435 3.07 -11.01 -20.75
N ILE A 436 3.96 -10.19 -20.21
CA ILE A 436 3.58 -9.03 -19.40
C ILE A 436 3.65 -7.79 -20.28
N LEU A 437 2.58 -7.01 -20.29
CA LEU A 437 2.49 -5.74 -20.99
C LEU A 437 2.18 -4.66 -19.95
N TYR A 438 2.90 -3.56 -20.01
CA TYR A 438 2.60 -2.40 -19.19
C TYR A 438 1.78 -1.40 -20.00
N GLU A 439 0.64 -1.00 -19.45
CA GLU A 439 -0.24 0.00 -20.06
C GLU A 439 -0.50 1.12 -19.06
N SER A 440 -0.33 2.34 -19.50
CA SER A 440 -0.56 3.53 -18.67
C SER A 440 -1.70 4.38 -19.23
N ALA A 441 -2.42 5.06 -18.36
CA ALA A 441 -3.31 6.12 -18.77
C ALA A 441 -2.52 7.19 -19.56
N ALA A 442 -3.22 8.01 -20.35
CA ALA A 442 -2.56 9.04 -21.13
C ALA A 442 -1.79 10.03 -20.24
N GLU A 443 -0.76 10.64 -20.79
CA GLU A 443 0.08 11.60 -20.07
C GLU A 443 -0.76 12.70 -19.41
N GLY A 444 -0.45 12.99 -18.15
CA GLY A 444 -1.16 13.99 -17.35
C GLY A 444 -2.41 13.46 -16.63
N TYR A 445 -2.66 12.15 -16.64
CA TYR A 445 -3.70 11.53 -15.81
C TYR A 445 -3.08 10.56 -14.81
N LYS A 446 -3.66 10.49 -13.61
CA LYS A 446 -3.18 9.58 -12.56
C LYS A 446 -3.58 8.13 -12.83
N ASP A 447 -4.84 7.95 -13.22
CA ASP A 447 -5.47 6.65 -13.41
C ASP A 447 -6.47 6.70 -14.58
N TRP A 448 -7.04 5.56 -14.91
CA TRP A 448 -7.99 5.42 -16.03
C TRP A 448 -9.31 6.12 -15.77
N ASN A 449 -9.76 6.19 -14.52
CA ASN A 449 -10.98 6.91 -14.19
C ASN A 449 -10.81 8.43 -14.28
N ASP A 450 -9.64 8.94 -13.89
CA ASP A 450 -9.30 10.35 -14.08
C ASP A 450 -9.18 10.70 -15.57
N GLN A 451 -8.61 9.81 -16.40
CA GLN A 451 -8.59 9.98 -17.85
C GLN A 451 -10.02 10.03 -18.43
N LEU A 452 -10.89 9.10 -18.03
CA LEU A 452 -12.29 9.09 -18.47
C LEU A 452 -13.03 10.37 -18.10
N LEU A 453 -12.74 10.93 -16.92
CA LEU A 453 -13.32 12.17 -16.42
C LEU A 453 -12.67 13.44 -16.97
N GLY A 454 -11.56 13.31 -17.72
CA GLY A 454 -10.75 14.45 -18.16
C GLY A 454 -10.06 15.20 -17.01
N LYS A 455 -9.89 14.57 -15.85
CA LYS A 455 -9.25 15.15 -14.67
C LYS A 455 -7.74 14.97 -14.74
N ARG A 456 -7.09 15.89 -15.41
CA ARG A 456 -5.62 15.89 -15.46
C ARG A 456 -5.02 16.13 -14.07
N ILE A 457 -3.90 15.46 -13.81
CA ILE A 457 -2.98 15.86 -12.73
C ILE A 457 -2.69 17.32 -12.99
N LYS A 458 -3.13 18.18 -12.09
CA LYS A 458 -2.68 19.57 -12.17
C LYS A 458 -1.17 19.49 -12.07
N PRO A 459 -0.40 19.99 -13.07
CA PRO A 459 1.03 20.14 -12.86
C PRO A 459 1.16 20.80 -11.50
N GLU A 460 2.01 20.27 -10.61
CA GLU A 460 2.41 21.03 -9.45
C GLU A 460 2.86 22.35 -10.06
N LYS A 461 2.02 23.35 -9.95
CA LYS A 461 2.42 24.68 -10.31
C LYS A 461 3.63 24.92 -9.43
N ASP A 462 4.74 25.33 -10.05
CA ASP A 462 5.87 25.93 -9.36
C ASP A 462 5.48 27.21 -8.57
N ASN A 463 4.20 27.47 -8.40
CA ASN A 463 3.64 28.31 -7.39
C ASN A 463 3.62 27.53 -6.06
N LEU A 464 4.83 27.19 -5.64
CA LEU A 464 5.21 26.86 -4.27
C LEU A 464 4.63 27.88 -3.24
N ASP A 465 4.27 29.07 -3.69
CA ASP A 465 3.94 30.20 -2.82
C ASP A 465 2.51 30.20 -2.26
N ASP A 466 1.50 29.74 -2.98
CA ASP A 466 0.11 29.91 -2.53
C ASP A 466 -0.32 28.96 -1.41
N TRP A 467 0.21 27.72 -1.35
CA TRP A 467 -0.13 26.75 -0.30
C TRP A 467 0.77 26.88 0.94
N GLU A 468 2.03 27.27 0.77
CA GLU A 468 2.93 27.62 1.88
C GLU A 468 2.48 28.89 2.59
N ILE A 469 2.15 29.90 1.80
CA ILE A 469 1.57 31.16 2.28
C ILE A 469 0.24 30.87 3.01
N SER A 470 -0.54 29.87 2.57
CA SER A 470 -1.80 29.49 3.18
C SER A 470 -1.64 28.95 4.60
N GLY A 471 -0.74 28.01 4.86
CA GLY A 471 -0.52 27.46 6.21
C GLY A 471 0.03 28.50 7.18
N LYS A 472 1.08 29.21 6.77
CA LYS A 472 1.67 30.31 7.54
C LYS A 472 0.69 31.46 7.74
N ALA A 473 -0.01 31.88 6.67
CA ALA A 473 -0.99 32.96 6.73
C ALA A 473 -2.19 32.60 7.62
N THR A 474 -2.68 31.36 7.53
CA THR A 474 -3.79 30.86 8.36
C THR A 474 -3.42 30.85 9.83
N LEU A 475 -2.23 30.35 10.19
CA LEU A 475 -1.79 30.35 11.59
C LEU A 475 -1.50 31.77 12.10
N ASN A 476 -0.82 32.59 11.31
CA ASN A 476 -0.58 33.99 11.68
C ASN A 476 -1.88 34.76 11.86
N HIS A 477 -2.86 34.55 10.98
CA HIS A 477 -4.19 35.15 11.15
C HIS A 477 -4.87 34.68 12.44
N ALA A 478 -4.80 33.38 12.75
CA ALA A 478 -5.36 32.85 13.99
C ALA A 478 -4.65 33.32 15.27
N LEU A 479 -3.44 33.85 15.15
CA LEU A 479 -2.65 34.39 16.26
C LEU A 479 -2.71 35.94 16.33
N SER A 480 -3.29 36.61 15.35
CA SER A 480 -3.24 38.06 15.21
C SER A 480 -4.01 38.84 16.29
N ASP A 481 -4.98 38.21 16.94
CA ASP A 481 -5.78 38.77 18.02
C ASP A 481 -5.16 38.55 19.42
N LEU A 482 -4.05 37.80 19.48
CA LEU A 482 -3.37 37.50 20.74
C LEU A 482 -2.19 38.45 20.99
N PRO A 483 -1.91 38.77 22.26
CA PRO A 483 -0.75 39.58 22.62
C PRO A 483 0.54 38.97 22.04
N GLU A 484 1.44 39.82 21.59
CA GLU A 484 2.79 39.44 21.17
C GLU A 484 3.77 39.64 22.33
N VAL A 485 4.82 38.80 22.34
CA VAL A 485 5.96 38.99 23.22
C VAL A 485 6.65 40.31 22.82
N ASN A 486 7.04 41.10 23.79
CA ASN A 486 7.68 42.38 23.50
C ASN A 486 8.97 42.18 22.65
N PRO A 487 9.06 42.78 21.44
CA PRO A 487 10.24 42.62 20.58
C PRO A 487 11.55 43.13 21.18
N GLU A 488 11.49 44.08 22.14
CA GLU A 488 12.68 44.55 22.86
C GLU A 488 13.12 43.52 23.89
N HIS A 489 12.18 42.86 24.57
CA HIS A 489 12.49 41.79 25.50
C HIS A 489 13.12 40.60 24.80
N ILE A 490 12.62 40.22 23.61
CA ILE A 490 13.24 39.18 22.77
C ILE A 490 14.69 39.53 22.41
N ARG A 491 14.93 40.79 21.97
CA ARG A 491 16.29 41.22 21.57
C ARG A 491 17.27 41.26 22.74
N ASN A 492 16.81 41.57 23.92
CA ASN A 492 17.66 41.79 25.09
C ASN A 492 17.70 40.56 26.01
N GLY A 493 16.87 39.54 25.78
CA GLY A 493 16.74 38.35 26.66
C GLY A 493 16.15 38.68 28.03
N LEU A 494 15.44 39.84 28.17
CA LEU A 494 14.87 40.32 29.40
C LEU A 494 13.35 40.18 29.35
N TYR A 495 12.85 39.03 29.78
CA TYR A 495 11.44 38.70 29.75
C TYR A 495 10.75 38.96 31.09
N ASP A 496 9.44 39.24 31.03
CA ASP A 496 8.56 39.35 32.17
C ASP A 496 7.41 38.33 32.17
N GLU A 497 6.55 38.35 33.18
CA GLU A 497 5.42 37.43 33.29
C GLU A 497 4.34 37.68 32.22
N ALA A 498 4.24 38.88 31.65
CA ALA A 498 3.33 39.19 30.56
C ALA A 498 3.80 38.54 29.24
N ASP A 499 5.11 38.53 29.01
CA ASP A 499 5.71 37.80 27.88
C ASP A 499 5.46 36.29 27.96
N HIS A 500 5.60 35.72 29.17
CA HIS A 500 5.31 34.31 29.40
C HIS A 500 3.85 33.98 29.11
N GLU A 501 2.92 34.77 29.60
CA GLU A 501 1.49 34.56 29.36
C GLU A 501 1.13 34.77 27.87
N ALA A 502 1.77 35.74 27.20
CA ALA A 502 1.58 35.99 25.78
C ALA A 502 2.02 34.77 24.92
N VAL A 503 3.24 34.26 25.13
CA VAL A 503 3.74 33.11 24.36
C VAL A 503 2.95 31.84 24.65
N ARG A 504 2.54 31.61 25.89
CA ARG A 504 1.70 30.47 26.29
C ARG A 504 0.36 30.47 25.57
N LYS A 505 -0.35 31.61 25.55
CA LYS A 505 -1.63 31.75 24.84
C LYS A 505 -1.48 31.52 23.33
N ARG A 506 -0.41 32.02 22.74
CA ARG A 506 -0.13 31.82 21.32
C ARG A 506 0.18 30.35 21.00
N LEU A 507 0.95 29.67 21.85
CA LEU A 507 1.27 28.25 21.70
C LEU A 507 0.01 27.39 21.84
N GLU A 508 -0.83 27.59 22.83
CA GLU A 508 -2.10 26.90 22.98
C GLU A 508 -3.06 27.15 21.82
N ARG A 509 -3.08 28.36 21.24
CA ARG A 509 -3.88 28.66 20.06
C ARG A 509 -3.30 27.96 18.83
N ALA A 510 -1.97 27.94 18.64
CA ALA A 510 -1.31 27.27 17.56
C ALA A 510 -1.61 25.76 17.58
N ASP A 511 -1.50 25.11 18.75
CA ASP A 511 -1.83 23.70 18.92
C ASP A 511 -3.29 23.40 18.57
N ARG A 512 -4.24 24.24 18.98
CA ARG A 512 -5.66 24.07 18.63
C ARG A 512 -5.94 24.22 17.14
N VAL A 513 -5.31 25.21 16.50
CA VAL A 513 -5.48 25.43 15.06
C VAL A 513 -4.89 24.28 14.26
N ILE A 514 -3.66 23.86 14.57
CA ILE A 514 -3.01 22.71 13.90
C ILE A 514 -3.87 21.46 14.09
N PHE A 515 -4.32 21.18 15.31
CA PHE A 515 -5.18 20.04 15.61
C PHE A 515 -6.50 20.06 14.83
N SER A 516 -7.12 21.24 14.69
CA SER A 516 -8.36 21.40 13.91
C SER A 516 -8.15 21.05 12.43
N PHE A 517 -7.05 21.47 11.82
CA PHE A 517 -6.71 21.13 10.44
C PHE A 517 -6.34 19.65 10.29
N GLU A 518 -5.66 19.05 11.26
CA GLU A 518 -5.32 17.64 11.27
C GLU A 518 -6.54 16.72 11.33
N THR A 519 -7.56 17.14 12.10
CA THR A 519 -8.75 16.30 12.35
C THR A 519 -9.84 16.46 11.30
N ASN A 520 -9.95 17.63 10.67
CA ASN A 520 -11.05 17.95 9.76
C ASN A 520 -10.71 17.80 8.27
N ASP A 521 -9.49 17.37 7.91
CA ASP A 521 -9.02 17.20 6.52
C ASP A 521 -9.37 18.40 5.61
N GLN A 522 -9.06 19.62 6.07
CA GLN A 522 -9.43 20.88 5.39
C GLN A 522 -8.51 21.20 4.19
N GLY A 523 -7.86 20.20 3.60
CA GLY A 523 -7.09 20.36 2.36
C GLY A 523 -5.76 21.10 2.51
N MET A 524 -5.23 21.25 3.73
CA MET A 524 -3.91 21.81 3.96
C MET A 524 -2.83 20.88 3.41
N SER A 525 -1.89 21.42 2.64
CA SER A 525 -0.76 20.65 2.10
C SER A 525 0.21 20.21 3.20
N ASP A 526 1.03 19.18 2.94
CA ASP A 526 2.09 18.76 3.88
C ASP A 526 3.06 19.91 4.19
N LYS A 527 3.33 20.75 3.20
CA LYS A 527 4.18 21.92 3.34
C LYS A 527 3.52 23.03 4.19
N GLY A 528 2.22 23.26 4.00
CA GLY A 528 1.43 24.16 4.86
C GLY A 528 1.46 23.72 6.32
N PHE A 529 1.30 22.40 6.59
CA PHE A 529 1.46 21.87 7.94
C PHE A 529 2.86 22.09 8.50
N GLN A 530 3.92 21.90 7.71
CA GLN A 530 5.29 22.13 8.16
C GLN A 530 5.55 23.59 8.55
N GLU A 531 5.03 24.55 7.77
CA GLU A 531 5.15 25.97 8.14
C GLU A 531 4.39 26.29 9.44
N MET A 532 3.21 25.70 9.64
CA MET A 532 2.50 25.83 10.91
C MET A 532 3.31 25.22 12.07
N TYR A 533 3.92 24.05 11.88
CA TYR A 533 4.77 23.40 12.89
C TYR A 533 6.04 24.20 13.18
N LYS A 534 6.67 24.83 12.18
CA LYS A 534 7.83 25.71 12.41
C LYS A 534 7.46 26.87 13.33
N ILE A 535 6.35 27.56 13.05
CA ILE A 535 5.86 28.64 13.92
C ILE A 535 5.59 28.14 15.35
N ARG A 536 4.96 26.99 15.46
CA ARG A 536 4.70 26.34 16.76
C ARG A 536 5.98 26.00 17.50
N GLU A 537 7.00 25.47 16.81
CA GLU A 537 8.31 25.15 17.39
C GLU A 537 9.06 26.42 17.82
N GLU A 538 8.99 27.48 17.05
CA GLU A 538 9.57 28.78 17.42
C GLU A 538 8.91 29.33 18.70
N LEU A 539 7.58 29.25 18.81
CA LEU A 539 6.86 29.62 20.02
C LEU A 539 7.24 28.76 21.23
N ALA A 540 7.41 27.44 21.02
CA ALA A 540 7.80 26.53 22.09
C ALA A 540 9.24 26.79 22.58
N ARG A 541 10.17 27.11 21.67
CA ARG A 541 11.54 27.52 22.06
C ARG A 541 11.51 28.82 22.86
N LEU A 542 10.74 29.78 22.39
CA LEU A 542 10.60 31.05 23.07
C LEU A 542 10.00 30.88 24.48
N GLU A 543 9.02 29.97 24.67
CA GLU A 543 8.47 29.64 25.98
C GLU A 543 9.54 29.09 26.94
N VAL A 544 10.40 28.19 26.44
CA VAL A 544 11.51 27.64 27.22
C VAL A 544 12.50 28.72 27.62
N ASP A 545 12.87 29.61 26.69
CA ASP A 545 13.80 30.69 26.94
C ASP A 545 13.26 31.69 27.99
N ILE A 546 11.98 32.05 27.89
CA ILE A 546 11.31 32.90 28.86
C ILE A 546 11.25 32.24 30.24
N THR A 547 10.88 30.95 30.29
CA THR A 547 10.77 30.20 31.56
C THR A 547 12.12 30.11 32.25
N ASN A 548 13.20 29.87 31.51
CA ASN A 548 14.56 29.82 32.05
C ASN A 548 15.02 31.18 32.57
N SER A 549 14.73 32.25 31.83
CA SER A 549 15.04 33.62 32.24
C SER A 549 14.33 34.01 33.55
N LEU A 550 13.02 33.75 33.65
CA LEU A 550 12.25 34.03 34.86
C LEU A 550 12.68 33.19 36.06
N SER A 551 13.08 31.94 35.83
CA SER A 551 13.58 31.04 36.88
C SER A 551 14.95 31.52 37.41
N GLY A 552 15.85 31.93 36.52
CA GLY A 552 17.14 32.53 36.90
C GLY A 552 17.00 33.84 37.69
N MET A 553 16.03 34.70 37.33
CA MET A 553 15.72 35.91 38.08
C MET A 553 15.19 35.62 39.51
N ARG A 554 14.39 34.55 39.67
CA ARG A 554 13.89 34.15 41.00
C ARG A 554 15.00 33.60 41.89
N GLU A 555 15.95 32.85 41.33
CA GLU A 555 17.12 32.36 42.08
C GLU A 555 18.07 33.50 42.50
N ASP A 556 18.31 34.48 41.64
CA ASP A 556 19.10 35.68 41.94
C ASP A 556 18.40 36.58 43.00
N PHE A 557 17.08 36.68 43.00
CA PHE A 557 16.31 37.39 43.99
C PHE A 557 16.39 36.71 45.36
N HIS A 558 16.26 35.39 45.42
CA HIS A 558 16.42 34.63 46.66
C HIS A 558 17.85 34.69 47.22
N SER A 559 18.87 34.67 46.35
CA SER A 559 20.26 34.77 46.78
C SER A 559 20.66 36.13 47.34
N ARG A 560 19.96 37.20 46.95
CA ARG A 560 20.19 38.58 47.46
C ARG A 560 19.47 38.87 48.77
N PHE A 561 18.44 38.12 49.15
CA PHE A 561 17.70 38.29 50.40
C PHE A 561 18.14 37.38 51.55
N HIS A 562 19.09 36.50 51.29
CA HIS A 562 19.70 35.60 52.28
C HIS A 562 21.18 35.92 52.55
N ARG A 563 21.63 37.16 52.27
CA ARG A 563 22.93 37.68 52.71
C ARG A 563 22.75 38.77 53.75
#